data_fc867de236515ed4c251ea32e6ee662c
#
_entry.id   fc867de236515ed4c251ea32e6ee662c
#
_cell.length_a   1.000
_cell.length_b   1.000
_cell.length_c   1.000
_cell.angle_alpha   90.00
_cell.angle_beta   90.00
_cell.angle_gamma   90.00
#
_symmetry.space_group_name_H-M   'P 1'
#
loop_
_entity.id
_entity.type
_entity.pdbx_description
1 polymer ?
#
loop_
_entity_poly.entity_id
_entity_poly.type
_entity_poly.pdbx_seq_one_letter_code
_entity_poly.pdbx_strand_id
1 'polypeptide(L)'
;LSLAVLFIVIPVVFGSVSAASLKFDKTTISTTNGGTFQIAVTVDPGSDTLSSVDAYVAYDASYLKVNTVTAGTLFPTVSNDISTSGKVYIAGMVNDPTTSISTSGTVATITFQALKDGSTTLTFDCNTSKIIKNDINASDVMTCSQNNSSAVTVGSGGSSGGTNPTSAAPVSELPQSGVFDNVFRIAVPGMFLLLVGGIFRLLL
;
A
#
# COMPACT_ATOMS: atom_id res chain seq x y z
N LEU A 1 52.44 -19.54 -33.87
CA LEU A 1 51.94 -19.67 -32.49
C LEU A 1 50.94 -18.56 -32.27
N SER A 2 49.61 -18.85 -32.40
CA SER A 2 48.52 -17.85 -32.27
C SER A 2 48.07 -17.84 -30.83
N LEU A 3 48.26 -16.71 -30.13
CA LEU A 3 47.85 -16.52 -28.76
C LEU A 3 46.37 -16.03 -28.75
N ALA A 4 45.46 -16.93 -28.48
CA ALA A 4 44.03 -16.58 -28.30
C ALA A 4 43.85 -15.92 -26.92
N VAL A 5 43.61 -14.60 -26.91
CA VAL A 5 43.25 -13.85 -25.68
C VAL A 5 41.76 -14.10 -25.38
N LEU A 6 41.53 -14.89 -24.34
CA LEU A 6 40.17 -15.14 -23.84
C LEU A 6 39.69 -13.95 -23.02
N PHE A 7 38.78 -13.11 -23.55
CA PHE A 7 38.10 -12.05 -22.80
C PHE A 7 37.02 -12.67 -21.92
N ILE A 8 37.28 -12.72 -20.60
CA ILE A 8 36.26 -13.09 -19.62
C ILE A 8 35.43 -11.82 -19.33
N VAL A 9 34.21 -11.78 -19.88
CA VAL A 9 33.22 -10.76 -19.53
C VAL A 9 32.61 -11.15 -18.19
N ILE A 10 33.03 -10.47 -17.12
CA ILE A 10 32.41 -10.62 -15.80
C ILE A 10 31.13 -9.75 -15.79
N PRO A 11 29.93 -10.32 -15.60
CA PRO A 11 28.73 -9.52 -15.47
C PRO A 11 28.80 -8.73 -14.17
N VAL A 12 28.87 -7.40 -14.26
CA VAL A 12 28.72 -6.51 -13.12
C VAL A 12 27.23 -6.49 -12.74
N VAL A 13 26.89 -7.18 -11.67
CA VAL A 13 25.54 -7.11 -11.09
C VAL A 13 25.43 -5.77 -10.35
N PHE A 14 24.78 -4.78 -10.98
CA PHE A 14 24.37 -3.58 -10.30
C PHE A 14 23.22 -3.93 -9.36
N GLY A 15 23.50 -4.09 -8.09
CA GLY A 15 22.47 -4.12 -7.07
C GLY A 15 21.69 -2.80 -7.08
N SER A 16 20.37 -2.86 -7.23
CA SER A 16 19.53 -1.66 -7.11
C SER A 16 19.63 -1.13 -5.69
N VAL A 17 20.22 0.05 -5.53
CA VAL A 17 20.16 0.78 -4.25
C VAL A 17 18.74 1.28 -4.09
N SER A 18 18.00 0.72 -3.14
CA SER A 18 16.66 1.19 -2.80
C SER A 18 16.80 2.43 -1.92
N ALA A 19 16.10 3.50 -2.30
CA ALA A 19 16.10 4.76 -1.57
C ALA A 19 15.06 4.73 -0.43
N ALA A 20 15.35 5.46 0.66
CA ALA A 20 14.42 5.58 1.77
C ALA A 20 13.16 6.37 1.37
N SER A 21 12.00 5.94 1.84
CA SER A 21 10.71 6.52 1.46
C SER A 21 9.64 6.36 2.52
N LEU A 22 8.64 7.25 2.48
CA LEU A 22 7.41 7.18 3.27
C LEU A 22 6.30 6.56 2.42
N LYS A 23 5.50 5.68 3.01
CA LYS A 23 4.39 5.04 2.30
C LYS A 23 3.15 4.94 3.18
N PHE A 24 2.00 5.01 2.55
CA PHE A 24 0.75 4.54 3.13
C PHE A 24 0.60 3.05 2.86
N ASP A 25 0.05 2.30 3.81
CA ASP A 25 -0.25 0.86 3.66
C ASP A 25 -1.32 0.59 2.60
N LYS A 26 -2.15 1.61 2.27
CA LYS A 26 -3.22 1.54 1.27
C LYS A 26 -3.08 2.71 0.29
N THR A 27 -3.17 2.42 -0.99
CA THR A 27 -3.15 3.44 -2.06
C THR A 27 -4.56 3.92 -2.43
N THR A 28 -5.59 3.18 -2.03
CA THR A 28 -7.00 3.54 -2.24
C THR A 28 -7.82 3.18 -1.01
N ILE A 29 -8.76 4.05 -0.67
CA ILE A 29 -9.71 3.89 0.43
C ILE A 29 -11.09 4.28 -0.07
N SER A 30 -12.09 3.48 0.29
CA SER A 30 -13.49 3.80 0.08
C SER A 30 -14.22 3.79 1.43
N THR A 31 -14.98 4.85 1.71
CA THR A 31 -15.75 5.00 2.94
C THR A 31 -17.05 5.74 2.66
N THR A 32 -17.93 5.81 3.64
CA THR A 32 -19.17 6.57 3.56
C THR A 32 -19.04 7.91 4.29
N ASN A 33 -19.91 8.86 3.98
CA ASN A 33 -20.01 10.12 4.73
C ASN A 33 -20.29 9.84 6.21
N GLY A 34 -19.55 10.49 7.10
CA GLY A 34 -19.55 10.24 8.55
C GLY A 34 -18.78 8.98 8.97
N GLY A 35 -18.41 8.10 8.03
CA GLY A 35 -17.65 6.89 8.31
C GLY A 35 -16.20 7.18 8.71
N THR A 36 -15.58 6.22 9.38
CA THR A 36 -14.18 6.29 9.78
C THR A 36 -13.37 5.23 9.07
N PHE A 37 -12.09 5.53 8.83
CA PHE A 37 -11.12 4.57 8.30
C PHE A 37 -9.75 4.76 8.92
N GLN A 38 -8.93 3.73 8.81
CA GLN A 38 -7.54 3.76 9.29
C GLN A 38 -6.57 3.60 8.14
N ILE A 39 -5.46 4.33 8.23
CA ILE A 39 -4.34 4.23 7.30
C ILE A 39 -3.03 4.28 8.08
N ALA A 40 -2.14 3.33 7.79
CA ALA A 40 -0.83 3.31 8.41
C ALA A 40 0.17 4.14 7.59
N VAL A 41 0.97 4.93 8.30
CA VAL A 41 2.17 5.59 7.79
C VAL A 41 3.33 4.64 8.06
N THR A 42 3.98 4.19 7.00
CA THR A 42 5.14 3.29 7.05
C THR A 42 6.37 3.98 6.51
N VAL A 43 7.54 3.58 6.98
CA VAL A 43 8.82 3.97 6.42
C VAL A 43 9.53 2.75 5.85
N ASP A 44 10.13 2.93 4.69
CA ASP A 44 11.04 1.98 4.07
C ASP A 44 12.44 2.59 4.11
N PRO A 45 13.40 2.02 4.84
CA PRO A 45 14.76 2.55 4.94
C PRO A 45 15.57 2.35 3.64
N GLY A 46 15.08 1.52 2.71
CA GLY A 46 15.85 1.14 1.54
C GLY A 46 17.13 0.40 1.92
N SER A 47 18.27 0.92 1.51
CA SER A 47 19.59 0.37 1.86
C SER A 47 20.24 1.05 3.08
N ASP A 48 19.59 2.03 3.68
CA ASP A 48 20.11 2.79 4.81
C ASP A 48 19.66 2.23 6.17
N THR A 49 20.29 2.72 7.22
CA THR A 49 19.85 2.52 8.62
C THR A 49 19.40 3.88 9.17
N LEU A 50 18.25 3.90 9.84
CA LEU A 50 17.60 5.14 10.26
C LEU A 50 17.73 5.38 11.75
N SER A 51 17.89 6.64 12.15
CA SER A 51 17.79 7.10 13.54
C SER A 51 16.42 7.70 13.84
N SER A 52 15.82 8.40 12.87
CA SER A 52 14.50 9.02 13.05
C SER A 52 13.77 9.24 11.72
N VAL A 53 12.48 9.51 11.84
CA VAL A 53 11.60 9.94 10.76
C VAL A 53 10.71 11.07 11.23
N ASP A 54 10.54 12.08 10.37
CA ASP A 54 9.54 13.14 10.49
C ASP A 54 8.62 13.04 9.28
N ALA A 55 7.38 12.62 9.49
CA ALA A 55 6.39 12.48 8.43
C ALA A 55 5.30 13.55 8.60
N TYR A 56 5.13 14.38 7.58
CA TYR A 56 4.05 15.33 7.47
C TYR A 56 3.05 14.84 6.43
N VAL A 57 1.87 14.43 6.89
CA VAL A 57 0.77 14.00 6.03
C VAL A 57 -0.15 15.17 5.76
N ALA A 58 -0.32 15.52 4.48
CA ALA A 58 -1.27 16.54 4.03
C ALA A 58 -2.58 15.90 3.60
N TYR A 59 -3.69 16.51 3.99
CA TYR A 59 -5.05 16.09 3.65
C TYR A 59 -6.00 17.29 3.48
N ASP A 60 -7.10 17.11 2.76
CA ASP A 60 -8.12 18.15 2.63
C ASP A 60 -9.08 18.11 3.84
N ALA A 61 -8.96 19.11 4.72
CA ALA A 61 -9.78 19.24 5.92
C ALA A 61 -11.27 19.53 5.64
N SER A 62 -11.62 19.83 4.39
CA SER A 62 -13.03 19.96 3.99
C SER A 62 -13.69 18.61 3.73
N TYR A 63 -12.89 17.56 3.47
CA TYR A 63 -13.35 16.18 3.25
C TYR A 63 -13.09 15.26 4.42
N LEU A 64 -12.00 15.48 5.15
CA LEU A 64 -11.52 14.58 6.19
C LEU A 64 -11.21 15.34 7.49
N LYS A 65 -11.42 14.65 8.60
CA LYS A 65 -10.99 15.07 9.93
C LYS A 65 -10.15 13.95 10.54
N VAL A 66 -9.04 14.32 11.17
CA VAL A 66 -8.26 13.37 11.98
C VAL A 66 -8.93 13.21 13.34
N ASN A 67 -9.18 11.98 13.75
CA ASN A 67 -9.70 11.66 15.07
C ASN A 67 -8.57 11.30 16.04
N THR A 68 -7.67 10.38 15.62
CA THR A 68 -6.56 9.90 16.46
C THR A 68 -5.37 9.51 15.62
N VAL A 69 -4.19 9.55 16.24
CA VAL A 69 -2.96 8.92 15.73
C VAL A 69 -2.47 7.96 16.80
N THR A 70 -2.28 6.70 16.41
CA THR A 70 -1.77 5.64 17.30
C THR A 70 -0.36 5.29 16.88
N ALA A 71 0.58 5.27 17.82
CA ALA A 71 1.96 4.87 17.58
C ALA A 71 2.05 3.45 16.99
N GLY A 72 2.93 3.28 16.02
CA GLY A 72 3.35 1.97 15.52
C GLY A 72 4.40 1.34 16.43
N THR A 73 4.92 0.20 16.00
CA THR A 73 5.90 -0.58 16.78
C THR A 73 7.33 -0.48 16.24
N LEU A 74 7.53 0.21 15.10
CA LEU A 74 8.82 0.27 14.45
C LEU A 74 9.84 1.08 15.26
N PHE A 75 9.42 2.24 15.77
CA PHE A 75 10.26 3.09 16.61
C PHE A 75 9.87 2.98 18.07
N PRO A 76 10.85 2.97 19.01
CA PRO A 76 10.56 2.90 20.44
C PRO A 76 9.91 4.17 20.99
N THR A 77 10.14 5.32 20.35
CA THR A 77 9.49 6.59 20.66
C THR A 77 8.78 7.12 19.42
N VAL A 78 7.48 7.37 19.55
CA VAL A 78 6.65 7.98 18.52
C VAL A 78 5.84 9.10 19.14
N SER A 79 5.89 10.29 18.53
CA SER A 79 5.07 11.44 18.87
C SER A 79 4.26 11.91 17.67
N ASN A 80 3.20 12.67 17.90
CA ASN A 80 2.38 13.24 16.83
C ASN A 80 1.77 14.57 17.22
N ASP A 81 1.40 15.36 16.20
CA ASP A 81 0.64 16.58 16.35
C ASP A 81 -0.45 16.66 15.26
N ILE A 82 -1.69 16.88 15.68
CA ILE A 82 -2.88 17.01 14.85
C ILE A 82 -3.58 18.36 15.05
N SER A 83 -2.91 19.32 15.67
CA SER A 83 -3.49 20.65 15.99
C SER A 83 -3.73 21.49 14.74
N THR A 84 -2.96 21.26 13.67
CA THR A 84 -3.08 21.99 12.41
C THR A 84 -4.03 21.28 11.45
N SER A 85 -5.15 21.94 11.14
CA SER A 85 -6.12 21.42 10.17
C SER A 85 -5.47 21.23 8.79
N GLY A 86 -5.70 20.08 8.17
CA GLY A 86 -5.13 19.73 6.86
C GLY A 86 -3.71 19.11 6.93
N LYS A 87 -3.14 18.98 8.14
CA LYS A 87 -1.80 18.42 8.33
C LYS A 87 -1.74 17.52 9.57
N VAL A 88 -1.07 16.39 9.45
CA VAL A 88 -0.68 15.52 10.58
C VAL A 88 0.83 15.46 10.62
N TYR A 89 1.43 15.74 11.76
CA TYR A 89 2.83 15.48 12.01
C TYR A 89 3.00 14.19 12.81
N ILE A 90 3.95 13.38 12.43
CA ILE A 90 4.34 12.13 13.10
C ILE A 90 5.86 12.08 13.12
N ALA A 91 6.43 11.92 14.31
CA ALA A 91 7.86 11.70 14.51
C ALA A 91 8.09 10.32 15.13
N GLY A 92 9.05 9.57 14.57
CA GLY A 92 9.54 8.34 15.16
C GLY A 92 11.05 8.44 15.36
N MET A 93 11.57 7.97 16.52
CA MET A 93 13.00 8.01 16.78
C MET A 93 13.47 6.81 17.61
N VAL A 94 14.74 6.44 17.42
CA VAL A 94 15.43 5.52 18.31
C VAL A 94 15.81 6.24 19.61
N ASN A 95 15.85 5.50 20.72
CA ASN A 95 16.19 6.09 22.04
C ASN A 95 17.70 6.15 22.29
N ASP A 96 18.47 5.41 21.51
CA ASP A 96 19.92 5.26 21.68
C ASP A 96 20.61 5.40 20.31
N PRO A 97 21.63 6.28 20.17
CA PRO A 97 22.33 6.48 18.91
C PRO A 97 23.10 5.23 18.42
N THR A 98 23.30 4.23 19.28
CA THR A 98 23.90 2.95 18.89
C THR A 98 22.89 1.99 18.27
N THR A 99 21.59 2.28 18.37
CA THR A 99 20.51 1.52 17.73
C THR A 99 20.08 2.17 16.43
N SER A 100 19.56 1.38 15.50
CA SER A 100 19.07 1.89 14.22
C SER A 100 17.94 1.01 13.67
N ILE A 101 17.13 1.57 12.79
CA ILE A 101 16.07 0.88 12.07
C ILE A 101 16.57 0.55 10.66
N SER A 102 16.60 -0.73 10.32
CA SER A 102 17.02 -1.26 9.02
C SER A 102 15.93 -2.02 8.28
N THR A 103 14.72 -2.07 8.85
CA THR A 103 13.59 -2.79 8.26
C THR A 103 12.41 -1.85 8.05
N SER A 104 11.65 -2.08 6.99
CA SER A 104 10.41 -1.36 6.75
C SER A 104 9.37 -1.68 7.83
N GLY A 105 8.55 -0.71 8.20
CA GLY A 105 7.50 -0.93 9.18
C GLY A 105 6.63 0.29 9.45
N THR A 106 5.64 0.10 10.31
CA THR A 106 4.66 1.12 10.66
C THR A 106 5.21 2.08 11.70
N VAL A 107 5.23 3.36 11.36
CA VAL A 107 5.58 4.46 12.28
C VAL A 107 4.36 4.82 13.14
N ALA A 108 3.20 5.03 12.50
CA ALA A 108 1.94 5.31 13.19
C ALA A 108 0.74 4.94 12.31
N THR A 109 -0.43 4.81 12.92
CA THR A 109 -1.72 4.64 12.25
C THR A 109 -2.60 5.84 12.52
N ILE A 110 -3.11 6.48 11.47
CA ILE A 110 -4.02 7.62 11.55
C ILE A 110 -5.45 7.12 11.37
N THR A 111 -6.36 7.54 12.24
CA THR A 111 -7.80 7.34 12.09
C THR A 111 -8.43 8.62 11.59
N PHE A 112 -9.00 8.59 10.40
CA PHE A 112 -9.76 9.68 9.79
C PHE A 112 -11.26 9.45 9.90
N GLN A 113 -12.02 10.53 9.90
CA GLN A 113 -13.46 10.56 9.67
C GLN A 113 -13.73 11.31 8.36
N ALA A 114 -14.58 10.75 7.52
CA ALA A 114 -15.08 11.42 6.32
C ALA A 114 -16.19 12.41 6.68
N LEU A 115 -16.14 13.62 6.10
CA LEU A 115 -17.05 14.73 6.44
C LEU A 115 -18.07 15.00 5.36
N LYS A 116 -17.77 14.68 4.10
CA LYS A 116 -18.70 14.87 2.95
C LYS A 116 -18.33 13.94 1.80
N ASP A 117 -19.29 13.71 0.94
CA ASP A 117 -19.13 12.92 -0.29
C ASP A 117 -18.15 13.58 -1.27
N GLY A 118 -17.41 12.76 -2.02
CA GLY A 118 -16.46 13.19 -3.04
C GLY A 118 -15.16 12.41 -2.97
N SER A 119 -14.12 12.94 -3.61
CA SER A 119 -12.80 12.31 -3.64
C SER A 119 -11.73 13.29 -3.19
N THR A 120 -10.75 12.79 -2.44
CA THR A 120 -9.58 13.54 -1.98
C THR A 120 -8.37 12.63 -1.96
N THR A 121 -7.19 13.18 -1.69
CA THR A 121 -5.94 12.42 -1.68
C THR A 121 -5.14 12.77 -0.44
N LEU A 122 -4.56 11.76 0.20
CA LEU A 122 -3.55 11.89 1.23
C LEU A 122 -2.17 11.86 0.57
N THR A 123 -1.30 12.80 0.96
CA THR A 123 0.07 12.91 0.44
C THR A 123 1.06 13.18 1.54
N PHE A 124 2.34 12.93 1.30
CA PHE A 124 3.42 13.40 2.18
C PHE A 124 3.92 14.75 1.70
N ASP A 125 4.09 15.70 2.62
CA ASP A 125 4.73 16.99 2.35
C ASP A 125 6.25 16.78 2.27
N CYS A 126 6.77 16.73 1.07
CA CYS A 126 8.17 16.46 0.79
C CYS A 126 9.13 17.59 1.21
N ASN A 127 8.63 18.80 1.43
CA ASN A 127 9.49 19.93 1.82
C ASN A 127 9.79 19.89 3.32
N THR A 128 8.89 19.29 4.10
CA THR A 128 8.99 19.27 5.57
C THR A 128 9.26 17.89 6.13
N SER A 129 8.84 16.82 5.43
CA SER A 129 9.13 15.44 5.86
C SER A 129 10.61 15.10 5.69
N LYS A 130 11.14 14.25 6.57
CA LYS A 130 12.53 13.80 6.57
C LYS A 130 12.64 12.35 7.01
N ILE A 131 13.63 11.66 6.48
CA ILE A 131 14.08 10.35 6.95
C ILE A 131 15.56 10.46 7.27
N ILE A 132 15.91 10.40 8.54
CA ILE A 132 17.25 10.68 9.01
C ILE A 132 18.04 9.38 9.18
N LYS A 133 19.13 9.31 8.45
CA LYS A 133 20.08 8.21 8.55
C LYS A 133 20.78 8.19 9.90
N ASN A 134 21.06 7.00 10.41
CA ASN A 134 21.86 6.83 11.61
C ASN A 134 23.36 6.97 11.28
N ASP A 135 23.77 8.21 11.01
CA ASP A 135 25.15 8.59 10.80
C ASP A 135 25.51 9.85 11.59
N ILE A 136 26.80 10.16 11.66
CA ILE A 136 27.31 11.32 12.43
C ILE A 136 26.77 12.66 11.91
N ASN A 137 26.35 12.73 10.64
CA ASN A 137 25.86 13.96 10.00
C ASN A 137 24.34 14.10 10.11
N ALA A 138 23.63 13.06 10.61
CA ALA A 138 22.18 13.01 10.63
C ALA A 138 21.57 13.34 9.24
N SER A 139 22.09 12.68 8.22
CA SER A 139 21.76 12.97 6.81
C SER A 139 20.33 12.62 6.50
N ASP A 140 19.61 13.52 5.82
CA ASP A 140 18.28 13.22 5.26
C ASP A 140 18.44 12.37 4.00
N VAL A 141 17.89 11.16 4.03
CA VAL A 141 17.97 10.17 2.93
C VAL A 141 16.61 9.95 2.25
N MET A 142 15.62 10.77 2.58
CA MET A 142 14.29 10.63 1.98
C MET A 142 14.32 10.93 0.48
N THR A 143 13.80 10.00 -0.31
CA THR A 143 13.58 10.22 -1.74
C THR A 143 12.10 10.39 -2.02
N CYS A 144 11.68 11.63 -2.16
CA CYS A 144 10.27 12.02 -2.29
C CYS A 144 9.55 11.35 -3.46
N SER A 145 10.22 11.10 -4.58
CA SER A 145 9.65 10.42 -5.74
C SER A 145 9.30 8.94 -5.49
N GLN A 146 9.79 8.38 -4.39
CA GLN A 146 9.49 7.01 -3.95
C GLN A 146 8.33 6.96 -2.93
N ASN A 147 7.88 8.12 -2.43
CA ASN A 147 6.72 8.20 -1.57
C ASN A 147 5.46 7.89 -2.40
N ASN A 148 4.51 7.15 -1.80
CA ASN A 148 3.21 6.96 -2.42
C ASN A 148 2.19 8.00 -1.91
N SER A 149 1.00 7.97 -2.51
CA SER A 149 -0.18 8.68 -2.05
C SER A 149 -1.34 7.70 -1.84
N SER A 150 -2.40 8.16 -1.18
CA SER A 150 -3.62 7.37 -1.00
C SER A 150 -4.84 8.16 -1.46
N ALA A 151 -5.55 7.64 -2.45
CA ALA A 151 -6.82 8.21 -2.92
C ALA A 151 -7.94 7.77 -1.97
N VAL A 152 -8.76 8.73 -1.52
CA VAL A 152 -9.90 8.47 -0.64
C VAL A 152 -11.17 8.86 -1.38
N THR A 153 -12.08 7.90 -1.54
CA THR A 153 -13.42 8.12 -2.10
C THR A 153 -14.45 7.99 -0.99
N VAL A 154 -15.20 9.07 -0.79
CA VAL A 154 -16.32 9.12 0.14
C VAL A 154 -17.60 9.07 -0.68
N GLY A 155 -18.33 7.97 -0.60
CA GLY A 155 -19.62 7.81 -1.26
C GLY A 155 -20.78 8.09 -0.33
N SER A 156 -21.91 8.55 -0.89
CA SER A 156 -23.18 8.52 -0.16
C SER A 156 -23.44 7.08 0.25
N GLY A 157 -23.65 6.84 1.55
CA GLY A 157 -23.85 5.51 2.08
C GLY A 157 -25.02 4.80 1.39
N GLY A 158 -24.72 4.13 0.29
CA GLY A 158 -25.58 3.05 -0.18
C GLY A 158 -25.53 2.01 0.93
N SER A 159 -26.61 1.89 1.67
CA SER A 159 -26.83 0.81 2.61
C SER A 159 -26.42 -0.48 1.92
N SER A 160 -25.27 -1.04 2.25
CA SER A 160 -25.07 -2.47 2.06
C SER A 160 -26.12 -3.11 2.93
N GLY A 161 -27.26 -3.37 2.31
CA GLY A 161 -28.35 -4.07 2.93
C GLY A 161 -27.83 -5.37 3.51
N GLY A 162 -27.56 -5.38 4.81
CA GLY A 162 -27.67 -6.58 5.57
C GLY A 162 -29.11 -7.07 5.34
N THR A 163 -29.28 -8.02 4.47
CA THR A 163 -30.52 -8.74 4.29
C THR A 163 -30.79 -9.51 5.58
N ASN A 164 -31.50 -8.82 6.48
CA ASN A 164 -32.27 -9.53 7.48
C ASN A 164 -33.37 -10.30 6.69
N PRO A 165 -33.48 -11.61 6.78
CA PRO A 165 -34.52 -12.34 6.05
C PRO A 165 -35.87 -12.03 6.68
N THR A 166 -36.57 -11.03 6.18
CA THR A 166 -38.01 -10.90 6.39
C THR A 166 -38.67 -11.91 5.47
N SER A 167 -39.25 -12.92 6.07
CA SER A 167 -40.12 -13.89 5.47
C SER A 167 -41.15 -13.19 4.58
N ALA A 168 -41.01 -13.30 3.27
CA ALA A 168 -42.07 -13.02 2.30
C ALA A 168 -42.36 -14.30 1.50
N ALA A 169 -43.61 -14.56 1.31
CA ALA A 169 -44.21 -15.75 0.74
C ALA A 169 -43.67 -16.12 -0.67
N PRO A 170 -43.85 -17.40 -1.07
CA PRO A 170 -43.19 -17.94 -2.25
C PRO A 170 -43.82 -17.42 -3.54
N VAL A 171 -43.06 -16.68 -4.32
CA VAL A 171 -43.33 -16.52 -5.77
C VAL A 171 -42.52 -17.60 -6.49
N SER A 172 -43.30 -18.47 -7.13
CA SER A 172 -42.82 -19.53 -7.99
C SER A 172 -42.18 -18.92 -9.23
N GLU A 173 -40.85 -18.73 -9.24
CA GLU A 173 -40.10 -18.58 -10.47
C GLU A 173 -39.18 -19.78 -10.65
N LEU A 174 -39.29 -20.38 -11.83
CA LEU A 174 -38.54 -21.55 -12.28
C LEU A 174 -37.05 -21.22 -12.25
N PRO A 175 -36.18 -22.14 -11.79
CA PRO A 175 -34.74 -21.93 -11.84
C PRO A 175 -34.27 -21.89 -13.30
N GLN A 176 -33.75 -20.77 -13.76
CA GLN A 176 -32.95 -20.73 -14.97
C GLN A 176 -31.67 -21.51 -14.69
N SER A 177 -31.65 -22.76 -15.11
CA SER A 177 -30.45 -23.60 -15.05
C SER A 177 -29.44 -23.08 -16.06
N GLY A 178 -28.45 -22.34 -15.59
CA GLY A 178 -27.27 -21.96 -16.35
C GLY A 178 -26.37 -23.17 -16.63
N VAL A 179 -26.89 -24.18 -17.35
CA VAL A 179 -26.11 -25.37 -17.72
C VAL A 179 -24.99 -25.02 -18.69
N PHE A 180 -25.08 -23.87 -19.37
CA PHE A 180 -24.12 -23.45 -20.37
C PHE A 180 -22.80 -22.88 -19.79
N ASP A 181 -22.83 -22.27 -18.61
CA ASP A 181 -21.61 -21.69 -17.98
C ASP A 181 -20.62 -22.77 -17.50
N ASN A 182 -21.11 -23.95 -17.09
CA ASN A 182 -20.26 -25.04 -16.65
C ASN A 182 -19.69 -25.86 -17.82
N VAL A 183 -20.38 -25.90 -18.97
CA VAL A 183 -19.90 -26.63 -20.16
C VAL A 183 -18.70 -25.93 -20.77
N PHE A 184 -18.69 -24.58 -20.79
CA PHE A 184 -17.56 -23.82 -21.33
C PHE A 184 -16.26 -23.94 -20.48
N ARG A 185 -16.39 -24.07 -19.16
CA ARG A 185 -15.22 -24.23 -18.27
C ARG A 185 -14.54 -25.62 -18.38
N ILE A 186 -15.29 -26.63 -18.77
CA ILE A 186 -14.77 -28.02 -18.84
C ILE A 186 -14.41 -28.39 -20.29
N ALA A 187 -15.12 -27.89 -21.30
CA ALA A 187 -14.89 -28.22 -22.70
C ALA A 187 -13.62 -27.57 -23.30
N VAL A 188 -13.27 -26.36 -22.88
CA VAL A 188 -12.09 -25.65 -23.45
C VAL A 188 -10.75 -26.32 -23.08
N PRO A 189 -10.49 -26.76 -21.83
CA PRO A 189 -9.27 -27.49 -21.51
C PRO A 189 -9.19 -28.85 -22.17
N GLY A 190 -10.33 -29.56 -22.32
CA GLY A 190 -10.39 -30.86 -22.93
C GLY A 190 -10.08 -30.84 -24.44
N MET A 191 -10.57 -29.84 -25.14
CA MET A 191 -10.32 -29.64 -26.57
C MET A 191 -8.85 -29.28 -26.87
N PHE A 192 -8.19 -28.57 -25.96
CA PHE A 192 -6.77 -28.24 -26.08
C PHE A 192 -5.89 -29.51 -25.91
N LEU A 193 -6.24 -30.41 -25.00
CA LEU A 193 -5.55 -31.68 -24.79
C LEU A 193 -5.69 -32.63 -25.98
N LEU A 194 -6.83 -32.67 -26.64
CA LEU A 194 -7.07 -33.48 -27.82
C LEU A 194 -6.29 -32.96 -29.03
N LEU A 195 -6.15 -31.64 -29.19
CA LEU A 195 -5.35 -31.04 -30.27
C LEU A 195 -3.86 -31.30 -30.09
N VAL A 196 -3.33 -31.18 -28.87
CA VAL A 196 -1.91 -31.43 -28.57
C VAL A 196 -1.59 -32.93 -28.67
N GLY A 197 -2.47 -33.80 -28.17
CA GLY A 197 -2.32 -35.26 -28.25
C GLY A 197 -2.40 -35.79 -29.68
N GLY A 198 -3.27 -35.19 -30.52
CA GLY A 198 -3.40 -35.54 -31.95
C GLY A 198 -2.15 -35.22 -32.78
N ILE A 199 -1.52 -34.08 -32.52
CA ILE A 199 -0.29 -33.65 -33.21
C ILE A 199 0.89 -34.56 -32.83
N PHE A 200 0.97 -35.00 -31.56
CA PHE A 200 2.05 -35.89 -31.11
C PHE A 200 1.96 -37.27 -31.73
N ARG A 201 0.76 -37.75 -32.09
CA ARG A 201 0.56 -39.04 -32.74
C ARG A 201 0.85 -39.02 -34.25
N LEU A 202 0.91 -37.86 -34.88
CA LEU A 202 1.21 -37.70 -36.31
C LEU A 202 2.71 -37.52 -36.56
N LEU A 203 3.50 -37.26 -35.50
CA LEU A 203 4.96 -37.03 -35.58
C LEU A 203 5.80 -38.21 -35.10
N LEU A 204 5.19 -39.29 -34.65
CA LEU A 204 5.80 -40.57 -34.29
C LEU A 204 5.34 -41.65 -35.26
#